data_24fe5590b1d6c43a128dce8e62971105
#
_entry.id   24fe5590b1d6c43a128dce8e62971105
#
_cell.length_a   1.000
_cell.length_b   1.000
_cell.length_c   1.000
_cell.angle_alpha   90.00
_cell.angle_beta   90.00
_cell.angle_gamma   90.00
#
_symmetry.space_group_name_H-M   'P 1'
#
loop_
_entity.id
_entity.type
_entity.pdbx_description
1 polymer ?
#
loop_
_entity_poly.entity_id
_entity_poly.type
_entity_poly.pdbx_seq_one_letter_code
_entity_poly.pdbx_strand_id
1 'polypeptide(L)'
;TLWLGTYFGGVNYFNPEYEIYTRYKASIHEKEGLSSPVVGRTIEDKNGNLWIGTEGGGLNFYNRRTREFKWYLAGQGRNSISHSNVKALYYDPAKEIIWIGTHLGGLNKLDIRTGTFTHYLMEEGNPETLPSNIVRDIAPYQDQLIVATQNGVCLFNPQTGKCQQLFKDSKEGRKIAMVADVEVDNSGTLWIAATGEGIFSYRFDTNKLTNYRHDGTQAHSLSNNNVNNIMQDSKGNLWFSTSGSGLDLYRSATNDFENFDKGKNGLVSDCIYDTQESPVSGKLILITNQGFSIFDQKVEKFQNYSVENGFPLTAVNENALCVTRDGEIFLGGTQGMLSFNELELNFTPKPYKIILSRLIVNGAEVKVSDETGILTQSLCHTQEITLNANQTMFSIEFATSNYVAANKNEII
;
A
#
# COMPACT_ATOMS: atom_id res chain seq x y z
N THR A 1 -9.21 -27.71 -0.42
CA THR A 1 -9.53 -27.11 0.90
C THR A 1 -9.57 -28.18 1.95
N LEU A 2 -8.83 -28.04 3.03
CA LEU A 2 -8.88 -28.89 4.25
C LEU A 2 -9.73 -28.20 5.30
N TRP A 3 -10.62 -28.95 5.94
CA TRP A 3 -11.48 -28.46 7.02
C TRP A 3 -11.06 -29.09 8.35
N LEU A 4 -10.88 -28.26 9.37
CA LEU A 4 -10.44 -28.68 10.70
C LEU A 4 -11.48 -28.22 11.75
N GLY A 5 -12.16 -29.18 12.36
CA GLY A 5 -12.98 -28.93 13.54
C GLY A 5 -12.10 -28.87 14.80
N THR A 6 -12.27 -27.85 15.63
CA THR A 6 -11.58 -27.71 16.91
C THR A 6 -12.57 -27.74 18.07
N TYR A 7 -12.13 -28.15 19.22
CA TYR A 7 -13.02 -28.34 20.38
C TYR A 7 -13.66 -27.04 20.88
N PHE A 8 -12.92 -25.92 20.89
CA PHE A 8 -13.41 -24.59 21.29
C PHE A 8 -13.29 -23.51 20.25
N GLY A 9 -12.55 -23.73 19.16
CA GLY A 9 -12.24 -22.73 18.15
C GLY A 9 -13.15 -22.78 16.91
N GLY A 10 -14.22 -23.60 16.95
CA GLY A 10 -15.13 -23.78 15.81
C GLY A 10 -14.51 -24.56 14.65
N VAL A 11 -14.90 -24.24 13.43
CA VAL A 11 -14.41 -24.87 12.21
C VAL A 11 -13.42 -23.93 11.52
N ASN A 12 -12.21 -24.42 11.28
CA ASN A 12 -11.18 -23.72 10.50
C ASN A 12 -11.06 -24.39 9.14
N TYR A 13 -10.76 -23.63 8.13
CA TYR A 13 -10.42 -24.17 6.81
C TYR A 13 -9.04 -23.74 6.39
N PHE A 14 -8.36 -24.59 5.66
CA PHE A 14 -7.07 -24.37 5.07
C PHE A 14 -7.15 -24.63 3.57
N ASN A 15 -6.71 -23.66 2.78
CA ASN A 15 -6.60 -23.81 1.34
C ASN A 15 -5.19 -23.43 0.89
N PRO A 16 -4.39 -24.38 0.36
CA PRO A 16 -3.04 -24.11 -0.12
C PRO A 16 -2.94 -22.99 -1.17
N GLU A 17 -4.01 -22.73 -1.91
CA GLU A 17 -4.06 -21.67 -2.92
C GLU A 17 -4.00 -20.26 -2.31
N TYR A 18 -4.16 -20.13 -0.98
CA TYR A 18 -4.02 -18.88 -0.22
C TYR A 18 -2.70 -18.76 0.56
N GLU A 19 -1.86 -19.78 0.55
CA GLU A 19 -0.55 -19.71 1.21
C GLU A 19 0.50 -18.90 0.45
N ILE A 20 0.06 -18.12 -0.53
CA ILE A 20 0.93 -17.15 -1.22
C ILE A 20 1.35 -16.00 -0.31
N TYR A 21 0.66 -15.78 0.82
CA TYR A 21 0.94 -14.68 1.75
C TYR A 21 1.80 -15.13 2.93
N THR A 22 3.00 -14.57 3.05
CA THR A 22 3.84 -14.71 4.25
C THR A 22 3.50 -13.60 5.23
N ARG A 23 3.29 -13.93 6.52
CA ARG A 23 2.96 -12.96 7.57
C ARG A 23 4.12 -12.74 8.51
N TYR A 24 4.47 -11.49 8.76
CA TYR A 24 5.47 -11.06 9.73
C TYR A 24 4.76 -10.35 10.89
N LYS A 25 4.87 -10.93 12.09
CA LYS A 25 4.22 -10.42 13.29
C LYS A 25 5.23 -9.80 14.24
N ALA A 26 4.75 -8.97 15.15
CA ALA A 26 5.57 -8.52 16.28
C ALA A 26 5.92 -9.70 17.20
N SER A 27 7.13 -9.68 17.75
CA SER A 27 7.63 -10.68 18.70
C SER A 27 8.22 -9.99 19.93
N ILE A 28 8.30 -10.71 21.04
CA ILE A 28 9.05 -10.28 22.21
C ILE A 28 10.56 -10.59 22.08
N HIS A 29 10.93 -11.43 21.09
CA HIS A 29 12.31 -11.81 20.80
C HIS A 29 12.78 -11.16 19.49
N GLU A 30 13.87 -10.41 19.55
CA GLU A 30 14.39 -9.59 18.45
C GLU A 30 14.55 -10.38 17.14
N LYS A 31 15.14 -11.55 17.18
CA LYS A 31 15.42 -12.33 15.97
C LYS A 31 14.19 -12.93 15.28
N GLU A 32 13.09 -13.06 15.98
CA GLU A 32 11.92 -13.84 15.56
C GLU A 32 10.84 -13.02 14.86
N GLY A 33 10.86 -11.71 15.01
CA GLY A 33 9.82 -10.86 14.43
C GLY A 33 10.05 -9.38 14.57
N LEU A 34 9.02 -8.61 14.25
CA LEU A 34 9.02 -7.16 14.30
C LEU A 34 9.00 -6.65 15.75
N SER A 35 9.59 -5.47 15.98
CA SER A 35 9.58 -4.78 17.29
C SER A 35 8.22 -4.18 17.65
N SER A 36 7.35 -3.94 16.66
CA SER A 36 5.99 -3.40 16.81
C SER A 36 5.06 -3.98 15.75
N PRO A 37 3.78 -4.17 16.04
CA PRO A 37 2.81 -4.61 15.04
C PRO A 37 2.43 -3.54 14.03
N VAL A 38 2.71 -2.26 14.30
CA VAL A 38 2.35 -1.16 13.39
C VAL A 38 3.52 -0.85 12.47
N VAL A 39 3.43 -1.32 11.24
CA VAL A 39 4.47 -1.21 10.21
C VAL A 39 4.14 -0.08 9.24
N GLY A 40 5.09 0.82 9.04
CA GLY A 40 5.04 1.91 8.06
C GLY A 40 6.02 1.72 6.91
N ARG A 41 6.75 2.81 6.55
CA ARG A 41 7.69 2.83 5.43
C ARG A 41 8.69 1.66 5.51
N THR A 42 8.82 0.95 4.40
CA THR A 42 9.79 -0.13 4.22
C THR A 42 10.60 0.12 2.96
N ILE A 43 11.91 -0.11 3.01
CA ILE A 43 12.81 0.02 1.87
C ILE A 43 13.75 -1.17 1.77
N GLU A 44 14.18 -1.50 0.54
CA GLU A 44 15.15 -2.55 0.25
C GLU A 44 16.57 -1.97 0.14
N ASP A 45 17.56 -2.62 0.76
CA ASP A 45 18.98 -2.26 0.59
C ASP A 45 19.63 -2.94 -0.63
N LYS A 46 20.89 -2.61 -0.92
CA LYS A 46 21.65 -3.20 -2.05
C LYS A 46 21.82 -4.72 -1.97
N ASN A 47 21.71 -5.30 -0.80
CA ASN A 47 21.87 -6.73 -0.53
C ASN A 47 20.53 -7.48 -0.56
N GLY A 48 19.42 -6.78 -0.81
CA GLY A 48 18.07 -7.35 -0.82
C GLY A 48 17.45 -7.51 0.57
N ASN A 49 18.04 -6.92 1.62
CA ASN A 49 17.46 -6.93 2.95
C ASN A 49 16.50 -5.74 3.11
N LEU A 50 15.62 -5.80 4.11
CA LEU A 50 14.64 -4.76 4.35
C LEU A 50 15.00 -3.93 5.58
N TRP A 51 14.76 -2.62 5.47
CA TRP A 51 14.73 -1.67 6.55
C TRP A 51 13.29 -1.21 6.73
N ILE A 52 12.73 -1.47 7.92
CA ILE A 52 11.30 -1.39 8.19
C ILE A 52 11.08 -0.40 9.31
N GLY A 53 10.42 0.70 9.00
CA GLY A 53 9.97 1.69 9.97
C GLY A 53 8.71 1.22 10.68
N THR A 54 8.66 1.38 12.01
CA THR A 54 7.50 1.02 12.80
C THR A 54 7.02 2.19 13.65
N GLU A 55 5.77 2.13 14.09
CA GLU A 55 5.26 3.04 15.10
C GLU A 55 5.38 2.39 16.48
N GLY A 56 6.14 3.02 17.35
CA GLY A 56 6.42 2.55 18.71
C GLY A 56 7.62 1.59 18.85
N GLY A 57 8.09 0.99 17.76
CA GLY A 57 9.20 0.01 17.78
C GLY A 57 10.49 0.47 17.10
N GLY A 58 10.57 1.73 16.67
CA GLY A 58 11.75 2.27 15.99
C GLY A 58 11.98 1.69 14.60
N LEU A 59 13.22 1.38 14.26
CA LEU A 59 13.64 0.84 12.97
C LEU A 59 13.99 -0.65 13.12
N ASN A 60 13.50 -1.47 12.21
CA ASN A 60 13.83 -2.89 12.11
C ASN A 60 14.67 -3.14 10.85
N PHE A 61 15.66 -3.99 10.97
CA PHE A 61 16.37 -4.59 9.85
C PHE A 61 15.92 -6.05 9.72
N TYR A 62 15.56 -6.48 8.53
CA TYR A 62 15.20 -7.86 8.24
C TYR A 62 16.13 -8.44 7.19
N ASN A 63 16.91 -9.45 7.59
CA ASN A 63 17.75 -10.21 6.67
C ASN A 63 16.90 -11.27 5.97
N ARG A 64 16.55 -11.05 4.69
CA ARG A 64 15.68 -11.96 3.92
C ARG A 64 16.29 -13.36 3.73
N ARG A 65 17.63 -13.48 3.71
CA ARG A 65 18.32 -14.76 3.55
C ARG A 65 18.30 -15.62 4.80
N THR A 66 18.58 -15.04 5.98
CA THR A 66 18.58 -15.75 7.27
C THR A 66 17.22 -15.77 7.94
N ARG A 67 16.31 -14.91 7.49
CA ARG A 67 14.98 -14.64 8.07
C ARG A 67 15.05 -14.14 9.51
N GLU A 68 16.12 -13.46 9.88
CA GLU A 68 16.31 -12.88 11.22
C GLU A 68 16.08 -11.38 11.20
N PHE A 69 15.51 -10.88 12.29
CA PHE A 69 15.32 -9.44 12.55
C PHE A 69 16.43 -8.90 13.47
N LYS A 70 16.69 -7.58 13.34
CA LYS A 70 17.45 -6.78 14.27
C LYS A 70 16.71 -5.46 14.51
N TRP A 71 16.63 -5.04 15.78
CA TRP A 71 15.90 -3.83 16.16
C TRP A 71 16.86 -2.69 16.52
N TYR A 72 16.49 -1.50 16.13
CA TYR A 72 17.13 -0.24 16.52
C TYR A 72 16.09 0.58 17.26
N LEU A 73 16.09 0.48 18.59
CA LEU A 73 15.10 1.08 19.48
C LEU A 73 15.53 2.46 19.95
N ALA A 74 14.58 3.35 20.23
CA ALA A 74 14.83 4.63 20.86
C ALA A 74 15.16 4.47 22.35
N GLY A 75 15.92 5.42 22.91
CA GLY A 75 16.22 5.45 24.33
C GLY A 75 17.35 4.54 24.81
N GLN A 76 18.06 3.86 23.90
CA GLN A 76 19.19 2.98 24.25
C GLN A 76 20.53 3.71 24.36
N GLY A 77 20.52 4.97 24.78
CA GLY A 77 21.71 5.80 24.91
C GLY A 77 21.92 6.77 23.74
N ARG A 78 23.12 7.36 23.65
CA ARG A 78 23.42 8.38 22.62
C ARG A 78 23.51 7.81 21.22
N ASN A 79 23.79 6.52 21.08
CA ASN A 79 23.89 5.83 19.78
C ASN A 79 22.66 4.98 19.50
N SER A 80 21.50 5.60 19.48
CA SER A 80 20.21 4.98 19.17
C SER A 80 19.38 5.91 18.29
N ILE A 81 18.33 5.40 17.69
CA ILE A 81 17.37 6.25 16.98
C ILE A 81 16.72 7.27 17.93
N SER A 82 16.45 8.47 17.45
CA SER A 82 15.96 9.60 18.29
C SER A 82 14.51 9.44 18.75
N HIS A 83 13.69 8.66 18.04
CA HIS A 83 12.27 8.48 18.33
C HIS A 83 11.76 7.12 17.84
N SER A 84 10.77 6.54 18.54
CA SER A 84 10.23 5.21 18.25
C SER A 84 9.31 5.15 17.04
N ASN A 85 8.78 6.29 16.56
CA ASN A 85 7.90 6.32 15.40
C ASN A 85 8.68 6.78 14.16
N VAL A 86 8.95 5.85 13.26
CA VAL A 86 9.63 6.08 11.98
C VAL A 86 8.58 6.37 10.91
N LYS A 87 8.75 7.49 10.18
CA LYS A 87 7.82 7.95 9.15
C LYS A 87 8.41 7.91 7.74
N ALA A 88 9.71 8.18 7.61
CA ALA A 88 10.40 8.23 6.34
C ALA A 88 11.69 7.43 6.38
N LEU A 89 12.03 6.79 5.26
CA LEU A 89 13.27 6.06 5.07
C LEU A 89 13.84 6.34 3.69
N TYR A 90 15.13 6.66 3.62
CA TYR A 90 15.87 6.73 2.38
C TYR A 90 17.22 6.01 2.54
N TYR A 91 17.55 5.11 1.63
CA TYR A 91 18.82 4.39 1.58
C TYR A 91 19.76 5.01 0.56
N ASP A 92 20.95 5.44 1.00
CA ASP A 92 22.06 5.86 0.14
C ASP A 92 23.00 4.67 -0.10
N PRO A 93 22.89 3.96 -1.25
CA PRO A 93 23.66 2.75 -1.50
C PRO A 93 25.16 3.01 -1.68
N ALA A 94 25.55 4.21 -2.11
CA ALA A 94 26.95 4.56 -2.33
C ALA A 94 27.71 4.76 -1.02
N LYS A 95 27.02 5.31 -0.01
CA LYS A 95 27.59 5.60 1.30
C LYS A 95 27.24 4.56 2.36
N GLU A 96 26.34 3.62 2.07
CA GLU A 96 25.77 2.67 3.04
C GLU A 96 25.14 3.36 4.26
N ILE A 97 24.32 4.37 3.98
CA ILE A 97 23.63 5.17 4.98
C ILE A 97 22.12 4.98 4.84
N ILE A 98 21.45 4.80 5.98
CA ILE A 98 20.00 4.97 6.08
C ILE A 98 19.70 6.33 6.67
N TRP A 99 18.94 7.13 5.95
CA TRP A 99 18.33 8.35 6.45
C TRP A 99 16.92 8.04 6.95
N ILE A 100 16.62 8.50 8.17
CA ILE A 100 15.41 8.10 8.89
C ILE A 100 14.71 9.35 9.37
N GLY A 101 13.53 9.59 8.84
CA GLY A 101 12.61 10.62 9.32
C GLY A 101 11.74 10.07 10.44
N THR A 102 11.62 10.81 11.54
CA THR A 102 10.84 10.38 12.70
C THR A 102 9.75 11.39 13.06
N HIS A 103 8.77 10.91 13.82
CA HIS A 103 7.74 11.76 14.42
C HIS A 103 8.28 12.37 15.73
N LEU A 104 8.64 13.66 15.72
CA LEU A 104 9.20 14.45 16.82
C LEU A 104 10.71 14.32 17.08
N GLY A 105 11.43 13.36 16.51
CA GLY A 105 12.87 13.17 16.71
C GLY A 105 13.71 13.68 15.54
N GLY A 106 13.15 14.44 14.60
CA GLY A 106 13.87 15.03 13.47
C GLY A 106 14.36 13.99 12.47
N LEU A 107 15.49 14.31 11.83
CA LEU A 107 16.18 13.47 10.86
C LEU A 107 17.34 12.72 11.54
N ASN A 108 17.41 11.41 11.31
CA ASN A 108 18.50 10.57 11.79
C ASN A 108 19.29 10.04 10.59
N LYS A 109 20.59 9.89 10.79
CA LYS A 109 21.51 9.21 9.90
C LYS A 109 22.04 7.97 10.60
N LEU A 110 21.85 6.79 10.02
CA LEU A 110 22.50 5.55 10.45
C LEU A 110 23.58 5.18 9.44
N ASP A 111 24.84 5.17 9.86
CA ASP A 111 25.93 4.54 9.10
C ASP A 111 25.87 3.02 9.37
N ILE A 112 25.52 2.25 8.34
CA ILE A 112 25.29 0.81 8.45
C ILE A 112 26.60 0.07 8.83
N ARG A 113 27.74 0.53 8.33
CA ARG A 113 29.05 -0.12 8.54
C ARG A 113 29.52 0.01 9.99
N THR A 114 29.28 1.16 10.61
CA THR A 114 29.71 1.44 11.97
C THR A 114 28.62 1.22 13.01
N GLY A 115 27.35 1.19 12.59
CA GLY A 115 26.18 1.12 13.45
C GLY A 115 25.95 2.41 14.24
N THR A 116 26.49 3.57 13.78
CA THR A 116 26.41 4.83 14.51
C THR A 116 25.27 5.71 14.01
N PHE A 117 24.59 6.36 14.97
CA PHE A 117 23.55 7.32 14.70
C PHE A 117 24.05 8.76 14.83
N THR A 118 23.57 9.63 13.95
CA THR A 118 23.70 11.09 14.06
C THR A 118 22.31 11.70 13.95
N HIS A 119 22.00 12.69 14.76
CA HIS A 119 20.68 13.33 14.81
C HIS A 119 20.76 14.77 14.35
N TYR A 120 19.75 15.20 13.59
CA TYR A 120 19.57 16.57 13.13
C TYR A 120 18.18 17.02 13.55
N LEU A 121 18.12 18.09 14.33
CA LEU A 121 16.90 18.59 14.94
C LEU A 121 16.60 20.02 14.48
N MET A 122 15.35 20.41 14.58
CA MET A 122 14.93 21.80 14.49
C MET A 122 15.40 22.55 15.75
N GLU A 123 16.02 23.71 15.53
CA GLU A 123 16.37 24.66 16.58
C GLU A 123 15.60 25.97 16.38
N GLU A 124 14.91 26.41 17.41
CA GLU A 124 14.11 27.62 17.34
C GLU A 124 14.98 28.85 17.01
N GLY A 125 14.55 29.64 16.02
CA GLY A 125 15.28 30.82 15.56
C GLY A 125 16.49 30.53 14.65
N ASN A 126 16.85 29.27 14.43
CA ASN A 126 17.97 28.93 13.55
C ASN A 126 17.44 28.44 12.17
N PRO A 127 17.52 29.29 11.11
CA PRO A 127 17.01 28.94 9.80
C PRO A 127 17.84 27.88 9.05
N GLU A 128 19.05 27.55 9.55
CA GLU A 128 19.92 26.52 8.96
C GLU A 128 19.63 25.12 9.51
N THR A 129 18.56 24.94 10.27
CA THR A 129 18.11 23.64 10.80
C THR A 129 16.78 23.22 10.17
N LEU A 130 16.30 22.02 10.49
CA LEU A 130 15.03 21.50 9.97
C LEU A 130 13.86 22.46 10.24
N PRO A 131 12.88 22.58 9.33
CA PRO A 131 11.68 23.36 9.58
C PRO A 131 10.79 22.80 10.70
N SER A 132 10.88 21.48 10.95
CA SER A 132 10.18 20.78 12.05
C SER A 132 10.87 19.47 12.39
N ASN A 133 10.71 19.00 13.63
CA ASN A 133 11.15 17.67 14.06
C ASN A 133 10.22 16.53 13.64
N ILE A 134 9.12 16.83 12.96
CA ILE A 134 8.26 15.85 12.34
C ILE A 134 8.65 15.74 10.87
N VAL A 135 9.50 14.77 10.57
CA VAL A 135 9.94 14.47 9.19
C VAL A 135 8.98 13.45 8.58
N ARG A 136 8.45 13.78 7.42
CA ARG A 136 7.40 13.01 6.75
C ARG A 136 7.94 12.19 5.60
N ASP A 137 8.87 12.78 4.81
CA ASP A 137 9.48 12.10 3.69
C ASP A 137 10.88 12.65 3.38
N ILE A 138 11.67 11.87 2.60
CA ILE A 138 13.06 12.18 2.26
C ILE A 138 13.31 11.72 0.82
N ALA A 139 13.68 12.66 -0.06
CA ALA A 139 14.05 12.38 -1.44
C ALA A 139 15.49 12.82 -1.73
N PRO A 140 16.26 12.07 -2.56
CA PRO A 140 17.59 12.50 -2.98
C PRO A 140 17.51 13.63 -4.00
N TYR A 141 18.43 14.58 -3.91
CA TYR A 141 18.65 15.62 -4.92
C TYR A 141 20.12 15.94 -5.04
N GLN A 142 20.75 15.49 -6.12
CA GLN A 142 22.21 15.59 -6.31
C GLN A 142 22.98 15.02 -5.10
N ASP A 143 23.89 15.80 -4.49
CA ASP A 143 24.63 15.42 -3.28
C ASP A 143 23.87 15.76 -1.97
N GLN A 144 22.65 16.25 -2.06
CA GLN A 144 21.82 16.73 -0.97
C GLN A 144 20.54 15.90 -0.82
N LEU A 145 19.75 16.21 0.20
CA LEU A 145 18.44 15.61 0.42
C LEU A 145 17.35 16.67 0.48
N ILE A 146 16.25 16.40 -0.17
CA ILE A 146 15.00 17.10 0.11
C ILE A 146 14.38 16.44 1.35
N VAL A 147 14.16 17.22 2.40
CA VAL A 147 13.54 16.76 3.63
C VAL A 147 12.19 17.44 3.80
N ALA A 148 11.14 16.64 3.67
CA ALA A 148 9.76 17.05 3.86
C ALA A 148 9.38 16.97 5.33
N THR A 149 8.80 18.02 5.87
CA THR A 149 8.39 18.10 7.27
C THR A 149 6.96 18.58 7.43
N GLN A 150 6.45 18.53 8.65
CA GLN A 150 5.14 19.11 8.96
C GLN A 150 5.05 20.61 8.68
N ASN A 151 6.19 21.35 8.71
CA ASN A 151 6.21 22.80 8.55
C ASN A 151 7.02 23.25 7.32
N GLY A 152 6.92 22.50 6.22
CA GLY A 152 7.58 22.84 4.97
C GLY A 152 8.70 21.89 4.59
N VAL A 153 9.46 22.30 3.59
CA VAL A 153 10.52 21.50 2.95
C VAL A 153 11.85 22.23 3.06
N CYS A 154 12.91 21.48 3.26
CA CYS A 154 14.26 22.01 3.19
C CYS A 154 15.18 21.19 2.31
N LEU A 155 16.19 21.85 1.75
CA LEU A 155 17.33 21.23 1.10
C LEU A 155 18.41 21.00 2.18
N PHE A 156 18.65 19.75 2.53
CA PHE A 156 19.57 19.34 3.58
C PHE A 156 20.91 18.91 2.98
N ASN A 157 22.00 19.48 3.49
CA ASN A 157 23.35 19.10 3.09
C ASN A 157 23.92 18.04 4.07
N PRO A 158 24.12 16.78 3.62
CA PRO A 158 24.61 15.68 4.45
C PRO A 158 26.05 15.87 4.98
N GLN A 159 26.84 16.73 4.35
CA GLN A 159 28.25 17.00 4.70
C GLN A 159 28.37 17.98 5.86
N THR A 160 27.54 19.03 5.81
CA THR A 160 27.58 20.12 6.80
C THR A 160 26.53 19.95 7.91
N GLY A 161 25.49 19.14 7.66
CA GLY A 161 24.34 18.98 8.56
C GLY A 161 23.37 20.18 8.53
N LYS A 162 23.54 21.10 7.57
CA LYS A 162 22.73 22.32 7.47
C LYS A 162 21.56 22.16 6.51
N CYS A 163 20.49 22.87 6.81
CA CYS A 163 19.29 23.00 5.97
C CYS A 163 19.21 24.37 5.31
N GLN A 164 18.76 24.41 4.08
CA GLN A 164 18.18 25.59 3.45
C GLN A 164 16.67 25.40 3.39
N GLN A 165 15.92 26.14 4.22
CA GLN A 165 14.46 26.09 4.20
C GLN A 165 13.94 26.69 2.87
N LEU A 166 13.16 25.92 2.11
CA LEU A 166 12.62 26.34 0.83
C LEU A 166 11.28 27.06 1.02
N PHE A 167 11.01 28.06 0.17
CA PHE A 167 9.69 28.74 0.02
C PHE A 167 9.20 29.53 1.21
N LYS A 168 9.93 29.64 2.31
CA LYS A 168 9.50 30.28 3.58
C LYS A 168 8.96 31.69 3.40
N ASP A 169 9.59 32.47 2.50
CA ASP A 169 9.30 33.91 2.35
C ASP A 169 8.26 34.22 1.28
N SER A 170 7.78 33.22 0.53
CA SER A 170 6.78 33.42 -0.50
C SER A 170 5.35 33.16 0.00
N LYS A 171 4.37 33.89 -0.53
CA LYS A 171 2.95 33.68 -0.19
C LYS A 171 2.48 32.27 -0.56
N GLU A 172 2.88 31.77 -1.73
CA GLU A 172 2.54 30.44 -2.19
C GLU A 172 3.29 29.37 -1.37
N GLY A 173 4.55 29.62 -1.03
CA GLY A 173 5.36 28.68 -0.25
C GLY A 173 4.82 28.46 1.18
N ARG A 174 4.16 29.45 1.77
CA ARG A 174 3.52 29.28 3.09
C ARG A 174 2.36 28.28 3.11
N LYS A 175 1.85 27.91 1.94
CA LYS A 175 0.86 26.83 1.78
C LYS A 175 1.51 25.45 1.82
N ILE A 176 2.85 25.37 1.62
CA ILE A 176 3.61 24.13 1.70
C ILE A 176 3.86 23.81 3.17
N ALA A 177 2.81 23.41 3.86
CA ALA A 177 2.81 22.89 5.21
C ALA A 177 2.14 21.51 5.20
N MET A 178 2.38 20.70 6.24
CA MET A 178 1.89 19.31 6.32
C MET A 178 2.17 18.52 5.03
N VAL A 179 3.44 18.53 4.64
CA VAL A 179 3.88 17.81 3.43
C VAL A 179 3.71 16.31 3.65
N ALA A 180 2.99 15.66 2.76
CA ALA A 180 2.74 14.21 2.81
C ALA A 180 3.88 13.43 2.15
N ASP A 181 4.33 13.89 0.97
CA ASP A 181 5.31 13.19 0.15
C ASP A 181 6.09 14.16 -0.73
N VAL A 182 7.30 13.79 -1.13
CA VAL A 182 8.15 14.55 -2.06
C VAL A 182 8.87 13.63 -3.02
N GLU A 183 8.96 14.04 -4.28
CA GLU A 183 9.66 13.32 -5.34
C GLU A 183 10.47 14.29 -6.19
N VAL A 184 11.66 13.89 -6.60
CA VAL A 184 12.45 14.64 -7.60
C VAL A 184 12.48 13.83 -8.88
N ASP A 185 11.81 14.33 -9.91
CA ASP A 185 11.72 13.63 -11.17
C ASP A 185 13.03 13.63 -11.98
N ASN A 186 13.08 12.83 -13.03
CA ASN A 186 14.24 12.68 -13.90
C ASN A 186 14.67 14.00 -14.60
N SER A 187 13.81 15.02 -14.61
CA SER A 187 14.13 16.36 -15.11
C SER A 187 14.77 17.27 -14.05
N GLY A 188 14.83 16.81 -12.80
CA GLY A 188 15.29 17.58 -11.64
C GLY A 188 14.20 18.52 -11.08
N THR A 189 12.94 18.34 -11.45
CA THR A 189 11.81 19.06 -10.86
C THR A 189 11.42 18.41 -9.53
N LEU A 190 11.35 19.22 -8.48
CA LEU A 190 10.83 18.79 -7.18
C LEU A 190 9.30 18.88 -7.19
N TRP A 191 8.66 17.75 -6.88
CA TRP A 191 7.22 17.64 -6.68
C TRP A 191 6.92 17.48 -5.20
N ILE A 192 5.90 18.18 -4.71
CA ILE A 192 5.56 18.26 -3.28
C ILE A 192 4.05 18.07 -3.14
N ALA A 193 3.64 17.05 -2.40
CA ALA A 193 2.26 16.85 -1.98
C ALA A 193 2.03 17.58 -0.65
N ALA A 194 1.25 18.67 -0.66
CA ALA A 194 0.88 19.42 0.54
C ALA A 194 -0.59 19.16 0.87
N THR A 195 -0.85 18.61 2.04
CA THR A 195 -2.19 18.18 2.46
C THR A 195 -3.20 19.32 2.39
N GLY A 196 -4.29 19.14 1.64
CA GLY A 196 -5.34 20.13 1.40
C GLY A 196 -5.00 21.22 0.38
N GLU A 197 -3.73 21.33 -0.03
CA GLU A 197 -3.26 22.36 -0.96
C GLU A 197 -2.93 21.80 -2.35
N GLY A 198 -3.05 20.48 -2.56
CA GLY A 198 -2.73 19.82 -3.82
C GLY A 198 -1.25 19.54 -3.98
N ILE A 199 -0.75 19.73 -5.19
CA ILE A 199 0.63 19.45 -5.58
C ILE A 199 1.33 20.74 -5.96
N PHE A 200 2.58 20.86 -5.56
CA PHE A 200 3.49 21.90 -6.03
C PHE A 200 4.61 21.28 -6.85
N SER A 201 4.95 21.89 -7.98
CA SER A 201 6.19 21.62 -8.70
C SER A 201 7.15 22.78 -8.58
N TYR A 202 8.42 22.50 -8.33
CA TYR A 202 9.47 23.50 -8.24
C TYR A 202 10.66 23.15 -9.13
N ARG A 203 11.05 24.10 -9.94
CA ARG A 203 12.22 24.00 -10.81
C ARG A 203 13.36 24.85 -10.25
N PHE A 204 14.44 24.21 -9.85
CA PHE A 204 15.62 24.88 -9.26
C PHE A 204 16.35 25.80 -10.25
N ASP A 205 16.34 25.47 -11.56
CA ASP A 205 17.00 26.24 -12.60
C ASP A 205 16.34 27.62 -12.86
N THR A 206 15.03 27.68 -12.70
CA THR A 206 14.23 28.90 -12.97
C THR A 206 13.62 29.52 -11.72
N ASN A 207 13.79 28.90 -10.57
CA ASN A 207 13.10 29.24 -9.31
C ASN A 207 11.57 29.33 -9.45
N LYS A 208 11.00 28.56 -10.39
CA LYS A 208 9.56 28.60 -10.66
C LYS A 208 8.84 27.61 -9.77
N LEU A 209 7.94 28.11 -8.93
CA LEU A 209 6.98 27.33 -8.15
C LEU A 209 5.60 27.39 -8.81
N THR A 210 4.99 26.22 -9.05
CA THR A 210 3.65 26.11 -9.64
C THR A 210 2.78 25.25 -8.70
N ASN A 211 1.53 25.64 -8.47
CA ASN A 211 0.56 24.88 -7.69
C ASN A 211 -0.51 24.30 -8.60
N TYR A 212 -0.79 23.01 -8.45
CA TYR A 212 -1.86 22.28 -9.11
C TYR A 212 -2.89 21.87 -8.07
N ARG A 213 -4.14 22.26 -8.30
CA ARG A 213 -5.25 22.00 -7.39
C ARG A 213 -6.44 21.38 -8.12
N HIS A 214 -7.27 20.73 -7.36
CA HIS A 214 -8.59 20.35 -7.83
C HIS A 214 -9.44 21.57 -8.15
N ASP A 215 -10.03 21.57 -9.34
CA ASP A 215 -10.98 22.55 -9.82
C ASP A 215 -12.16 21.80 -10.47
N GLY A 216 -13.29 21.71 -9.80
CA GLY A 216 -14.48 21.00 -10.29
C GLY A 216 -15.08 21.56 -11.58
N THR A 217 -14.60 22.72 -12.06
CA THR A 217 -15.01 23.31 -13.36
C THR A 217 -14.11 22.87 -14.53
N GLN A 218 -12.97 22.25 -14.23
CA GLN A 218 -11.97 21.79 -15.22
C GLN A 218 -11.86 20.26 -15.19
N ALA A 219 -12.24 19.62 -16.26
CA ALA A 219 -12.31 18.15 -16.37
C ALA A 219 -10.95 17.45 -16.17
N HIS A 220 -9.84 18.12 -16.40
CA HIS A 220 -8.49 17.59 -16.31
C HIS A 220 -7.63 18.29 -15.25
N SER A 221 -8.25 18.89 -14.24
CA SER A 221 -7.54 19.36 -13.05
C SER A 221 -7.14 18.16 -12.18
N LEU A 222 -6.25 18.37 -11.21
CA LEU A 222 -5.97 17.39 -10.16
C LEU A 222 -7.30 16.90 -9.55
N SER A 223 -7.45 15.59 -9.35
CA SER A 223 -8.73 15.01 -8.92
C SER A 223 -9.06 15.29 -7.44
N ASN A 224 -8.04 15.50 -6.59
CA ASN A 224 -8.19 15.78 -5.17
C ASN A 224 -7.01 16.61 -4.63
N ASN A 225 -7.27 17.55 -3.70
CA ASN A 225 -6.21 18.33 -3.05
C ASN A 225 -5.45 17.57 -1.94
N ASN A 226 -5.91 16.39 -1.56
CA ASN A 226 -5.20 15.52 -0.63
C ASN A 226 -4.49 14.42 -1.43
N VAL A 227 -3.21 14.61 -1.67
CA VAL A 227 -2.33 13.64 -2.33
C VAL A 227 -1.45 12.99 -1.28
N ASN A 228 -1.44 11.65 -1.25
CA ASN A 228 -0.72 10.87 -0.25
C ASN A 228 0.68 10.46 -0.72
N ASN A 229 0.84 10.19 -2.03
CA ASN A 229 2.07 9.67 -2.59
C ASN A 229 2.29 10.19 -4.01
N ILE A 230 3.54 10.43 -4.36
CA ILE A 230 4.04 10.84 -5.67
C ILE A 230 5.02 9.77 -6.13
N MET A 231 4.89 9.29 -7.36
CA MET A 231 5.78 8.28 -7.90
C MET A 231 6.09 8.56 -9.38
N GLN A 232 7.35 8.47 -9.76
CA GLN A 232 7.74 8.44 -11.17
C GLN A 232 8.01 6.99 -11.59
N ASP A 233 7.32 6.52 -12.65
CA ASP A 233 7.55 5.20 -13.22
C ASP A 233 8.82 5.15 -14.09
N SER A 234 9.24 3.96 -14.48
CA SER A 234 10.44 3.72 -15.30
C SER A 234 10.39 4.36 -16.70
N LYS A 235 9.19 4.76 -17.15
CA LYS A 235 8.97 5.47 -18.42
C LYS A 235 9.01 7.00 -18.26
N GLY A 236 9.14 7.48 -17.02
CA GLY A 236 9.15 8.90 -16.67
C GLY A 236 7.76 9.50 -16.45
N ASN A 237 6.69 8.72 -16.41
CA ASN A 237 5.36 9.21 -16.06
C ASN A 237 5.28 9.50 -14.56
N LEU A 238 4.61 10.59 -14.21
CA LEU A 238 4.36 10.98 -12.83
C LEU A 238 2.93 10.62 -12.42
N TRP A 239 2.83 9.88 -11.34
CA TRP A 239 1.60 9.36 -10.77
C TRP A 239 1.37 9.94 -9.38
N PHE A 240 0.11 10.29 -9.09
CA PHE A 240 -0.29 10.93 -7.85
C PHE A 240 -1.45 10.16 -7.21
N SER A 241 -1.19 9.57 -6.07
CA SER A 241 -2.17 8.80 -5.31
C SER A 241 -2.99 9.71 -4.41
N THR A 242 -4.32 9.68 -4.51
CA THR A 242 -5.18 10.61 -3.78
C THR A 242 -5.97 9.93 -2.64
N SER A 243 -6.36 10.74 -1.65
CA SER A 243 -7.20 10.33 -0.52
C SER A 243 -8.69 10.33 -0.85
N GLY A 244 -9.11 9.66 -1.94
CA GLY A 244 -10.54 9.50 -2.22
C GLY A 244 -11.02 9.86 -3.61
N SER A 245 -10.08 10.10 -4.56
CA SER A 245 -10.42 10.32 -5.98
C SER A 245 -9.58 9.47 -6.94
N GLY A 246 -8.94 8.40 -6.44
CA GLY A 246 -8.17 7.48 -7.25
C GLY A 246 -6.75 7.96 -7.55
N LEU A 247 -6.26 7.58 -8.73
CA LEU A 247 -4.90 7.80 -9.21
C LEU A 247 -4.90 8.83 -10.34
N ASP A 248 -4.05 9.83 -10.24
CA ASP A 248 -3.86 10.83 -11.29
C ASP A 248 -2.53 10.62 -12.03
N LEU A 249 -2.56 10.64 -13.34
CA LEU A 249 -1.40 10.70 -14.22
C LEU A 249 -1.18 12.15 -14.70
N TYR A 250 -0.01 12.71 -14.44
CA TYR A 250 0.34 14.03 -14.99
C TYR A 250 0.73 13.93 -16.46
N ARG A 251 0.06 14.70 -17.31
CA ARG A 251 0.33 14.81 -18.73
C ARG A 251 1.15 16.08 -19.02
N SER A 252 2.43 15.91 -19.14
CA SER A 252 3.36 17.06 -19.31
C SER A 252 3.13 17.86 -20.60
N ALA A 253 2.64 17.22 -21.66
CA ALA A 253 2.38 17.89 -22.95
C ALA A 253 1.24 18.92 -22.87
N THR A 254 0.22 18.66 -22.09
CA THR A 254 -0.96 19.52 -21.89
C THR A 254 -0.94 20.24 -20.54
N ASN A 255 0.00 19.87 -19.66
CA ASN A 255 0.12 20.40 -18.30
C ASN A 255 -1.16 20.21 -17.47
N ASP A 256 -1.73 19.02 -17.53
CA ASP A 256 -2.99 18.63 -16.88
C ASP A 256 -2.93 17.19 -16.38
N PHE A 257 -4.07 16.64 -15.90
CA PHE A 257 -4.14 15.32 -15.29
C PHE A 257 -5.17 14.43 -15.96
N GLU A 258 -4.87 13.14 -16.00
CA GLU A 258 -5.79 12.07 -16.34
C GLU A 258 -6.06 11.23 -15.10
N ASN A 259 -7.34 11.03 -14.77
CA ASN A 259 -7.76 10.36 -13.54
C ASN A 259 -8.28 8.94 -13.80
N PHE A 260 -7.81 8.00 -12.97
CA PHE A 260 -8.20 6.60 -12.92
C PHE A 260 -8.87 6.32 -11.57
N ASP A 261 -10.15 5.97 -11.58
CA ASP A 261 -10.96 5.81 -10.38
C ASP A 261 -11.75 4.49 -10.36
N LYS A 262 -12.44 4.24 -9.24
CA LYS A 262 -13.28 3.07 -9.06
C LYS A 262 -14.44 3.02 -10.07
N GLY A 263 -15.04 4.16 -10.36
CA GLY A 263 -16.22 4.24 -11.23
C GLY A 263 -15.90 3.99 -12.70
N LYS A 264 -14.79 4.53 -13.20
CA LYS A 264 -14.42 4.44 -14.62
C LYS A 264 -13.56 3.22 -14.94
N ASN A 265 -12.59 2.91 -14.07
CA ASN A 265 -11.53 1.94 -14.36
C ASN A 265 -11.60 0.70 -13.47
N GLY A 266 -12.52 0.67 -12.49
CA GLY A 266 -12.72 -0.48 -11.62
C GLY A 266 -11.65 -0.65 -10.53
N LEU A 267 -11.05 0.43 -10.04
CA LEU A 267 -10.17 0.42 -8.87
C LEU A 267 -10.94 -0.09 -7.63
N VAL A 268 -10.28 -0.83 -6.72
CA VAL A 268 -10.94 -1.38 -5.52
C VAL A 268 -11.44 -0.28 -4.59
N SER A 269 -10.70 0.81 -4.46
CA SER A 269 -11.06 1.99 -3.68
C SER A 269 -10.33 3.22 -4.19
N ASP A 270 -11.01 4.37 -4.18
CA ASP A 270 -10.45 5.66 -4.59
C ASP A 270 -9.52 6.29 -3.53
N CYS A 271 -9.42 5.70 -2.33
CA CYS A 271 -8.48 6.11 -1.29
C CYS A 271 -7.19 5.29 -1.41
N ILE A 272 -6.18 5.86 -2.08
CA ILE A 272 -4.89 5.21 -2.32
C ILE A 272 -3.87 5.77 -1.32
N TYR A 273 -3.16 4.88 -0.62
CA TYR A 273 -2.17 5.24 0.38
C TYR A 273 -0.74 5.30 -0.16
N ASP A 274 -0.41 4.43 -1.12
CA ASP A 274 0.92 4.36 -1.71
C ASP A 274 0.84 3.67 -3.08
N THR A 275 1.75 4.01 -3.99
CA THR A 275 1.86 3.40 -5.33
C THR A 275 3.33 3.21 -5.67
N GLN A 276 3.70 2.01 -6.11
CA GLN A 276 5.03 1.69 -6.62
C GLN A 276 4.95 0.89 -7.91
N GLU A 277 5.94 1.06 -8.79
CA GLU A 277 6.07 0.23 -9.98
C GLU A 277 6.76 -1.10 -9.65
N SER A 278 6.23 -2.21 -10.15
CA SER A 278 6.92 -3.49 -10.10
C SER A 278 8.07 -3.51 -11.12
N PRO A 279 9.31 -3.73 -10.68
CA PRO A 279 10.46 -3.83 -11.59
C PRO A 279 10.41 -5.10 -12.47
N VAL A 280 9.57 -6.07 -12.15
CA VAL A 280 9.42 -7.34 -12.87
C VAL A 280 8.38 -7.23 -13.97
N SER A 281 7.20 -6.71 -13.68
CA SER A 281 6.10 -6.60 -14.66
C SER A 281 5.96 -5.24 -15.30
N GLY A 282 6.51 -4.19 -14.69
CA GLY A 282 6.30 -2.79 -15.07
C GLY A 282 4.88 -2.29 -14.79
N LYS A 283 4.09 -3.04 -14.02
CA LYS A 283 2.76 -2.63 -13.58
C LYS A 283 2.83 -1.82 -12.30
N LEU A 284 1.81 -1.03 -12.02
CA LEU A 284 1.73 -0.29 -10.77
C LEU A 284 1.01 -1.13 -9.71
N ILE A 285 1.60 -1.19 -8.53
CA ILE A 285 1.02 -1.79 -7.34
C ILE A 285 0.52 -0.65 -6.46
N LEU A 286 -0.77 -0.65 -6.15
CA LEU A 286 -1.42 0.40 -5.37
C LEU A 286 -2.00 -0.20 -4.09
N ILE A 287 -1.65 0.34 -2.94
CA ILE A 287 -2.31 -0.01 -1.68
C ILE A 287 -3.43 1.00 -1.37
N THR A 288 -4.55 0.47 -0.92
CA THR A 288 -5.76 1.24 -0.61
C THR A 288 -6.30 0.89 0.78
N ASN A 289 -7.26 1.66 1.25
CA ASN A 289 -7.95 1.33 2.51
C ASN A 289 -8.83 0.07 2.46
N GLN A 290 -9.00 -0.57 1.29
CA GLN A 290 -9.80 -1.80 1.11
C GLN A 290 -8.99 -3.00 0.60
N GLY A 291 -7.67 -2.87 0.50
CA GLY A 291 -6.78 -3.89 -0.04
C GLY A 291 -5.74 -3.29 -0.97
N PHE A 292 -5.37 -4.03 -2.02
CA PHE A 292 -4.45 -3.52 -3.03
C PHE A 292 -4.96 -3.80 -4.43
N SER A 293 -4.44 -3.05 -5.39
CA SER A 293 -4.73 -3.22 -6.82
C SER A 293 -3.44 -3.27 -7.62
N ILE A 294 -3.44 -4.04 -8.70
CA ILE A 294 -2.39 -4.04 -9.71
C ILE A 294 -2.95 -3.36 -10.95
N PHE A 295 -2.34 -2.27 -11.37
CA PHE A 295 -2.75 -1.51 -12.55
C PHE A 295 -1.86 -1.84 -13.75
N ASP A 296 -2.46 -2.37 -14.79
CA ASP A 296 -1.81 -2.56 -16.09
C ASP A 296 -2.07 -1.35 -16.97
N GLN A 297 -1.06 -0.46 -17.07
CA GLN A 297 -1.14 0.79 -17.84
C GLN A 297 -1.35 0.56 -19.35
N LYS A 298 -1.07 -0.64 -19.89
CA LYS A 298 -1.23 -0.92 -21.33
C LYS A 298 -2.69 -1.13 -21.73
N VAL A 299 -3.47 -1.69 -20.82
CA VAL A 299 -4.90 -1.99 -21.02
C VAL A 299 -5.81 -1.15 -20.13
N GLU A 300 -5.22 -0.28 -19.29
CA GLU A 300 -5.88 0.63 -18.35
C GLU A 300 -6.89 -0.07 -17.43
N LYS A 301 -6.49 -1.25 -16.92
CA LYS A 301 -7.33 -2.08 -16.06
C LYS A 301 -6.67 -2.40 -14.73
N PHE A 302 -7.50 -2.42 -13.69
CA PHE A 302 -7.11 -2.84 -12.36
C PHE A 302 -7.47 -4.30 -12.10
N GLN A 303 -6.56 -5.03 -11.48
CA GLN A 303 -6.80 -6.31 -10.85
C GLN A 303 -6.80 -6.10 -9.34
N ASN A 304 -7.91 -6.42 -8.68
CA ASN A 304 -8.16 -6.04 -7.29
C ASN A 304 -8.03 -7.23 -6.34
N TYR A 305 -7.48 -6.96 -5.16
CA TYR A 305 -7.30 -7.91 -4.07
C TYR A 305 -7.78 -7.26 -2.75
N SER A 306 -8.83 -7.81 -2.18
CA SER A 306 -9.47 -7.33 -0.95
C SER A 306 -9.75 -8.48 0.01
N VAL A 307 -10.21 -8.17 1.20
CA VAL A 307 -10.64 -9.18 2.19
C VAL A 307 -11.71 -10.11 1.61
N GLU A 308 -12.58 -9.62 0.73
CA GLU A 308 -13.63 -10.41 0.06
C GLU A 308 -13.07 -11.50 -0.86
N ASN A 309 -11.86 -11.33 -1.38
CA ASN A 309 -11.16 -12.34 -2.19
C ASN A 309 -9.97 -12.97 -1.46
N GLY A 310 -9.99 -12.97 -0.13
CA GLY A 310 -9.02 -13.71 0.69
C GLY A 310 -7.73 -12.95 0.99
N PHE A 311 -7.64 -11.64 0.69
CA PHE A 311 -6.52 -10.82 1.14
C PHE A 311 -6.54 -10.71 2.67
N PRO A 312 -5.45 -11.08 3.37
CA PRO A 312 -5.51 -11.34 4.79
C PRO A 312 -5.27 -10.13 5.70
N LEU A 313 -4.99 -8.93 5.17
CA LEU A 313 -4.85 -7.71 5.95
C LEU A 313 -6.14 -6.91 5.94
N THR A 314 -6.61 -6.56 7.13
CA THR A 314 -7.82 -5.74 7.31
C THR A 314 -7.52 -4.25 7.37
N ALA A 315 -6.28 -3.86 7.68
CA ALA A 315 -5.85 -2.46 7.75
C ALA A 315 -4.38 -2.34 7.31
N VAL A 316 -4.17 -1.70 6.19
CA VAL A 316 -2.85 -1.28 5.67
C VAL A 316 -2.57 0.16 6.09
N ASN A 317 -1.29 0.51 6.22
CA ASN A 317 -0.87 1.86 6.58
C ASN A 317 -0.49 2.68 5.33
N GLU A 318 -0.53 3.99 5.48
CA GLU A 318 0.01 4.93 4.50
C GLU A 318 1.53 4.71 4.33
N ASN A 319 2.03 4.86 3.11
CA ASN A 319 3.44 4.72 2.75
C ASN A 319 4.10 3.40 3.21
N ALA A 320 3.32 2.32 3.28
CA ALA A 320 3.76 1.03 3.79
C ALA A 320 3.91 -0.06 2.71
N LEU A 321 4.04 0.34 1.46
CA LEU A 321 4.35 -0.52 0.33
C LEU A 321 5.87 -0.59 0.12
N CYS A 322 6.38 -1.77 -0.18
CA CYS A 322 7.72 -1.96 -0.70
C CYS A 322 7.69 -3.07 -1.76
N VAL A 323 7.99 -2.73 -2.99
CA VAL A 323 8.18 -3.69 -4.08
C VAL A 323 9.67 -3.88 -4.29
N THR A 324 10.16 -5.09 -4.04
CA THR A 324 11.58 -5.39 -4.13
C THR A 324 12.02 -5.66 -5.57
N ARG A 325 13.33 -5.59 -5.82
CA ARG A 325 13.90 -5.81 -7.16
C ARG A 325 13.62 -7.18 -7.76
N ASP A 326 13.37 -8.17 -6.93
CA ASP A 326 12.98 -9.53 -7.34
C ASP A 326 11.47 -9.76 -7.44
N GLY A 327 10.66 -8.69 -7.26
CA GLY A 327 9.21 -8.71 -7.43
C GLY A 327 8.45 -9.23 -6.21
N GLU A 328 9.08 -9.39 -5.05
CA GLU A 328 8.35 -9.63 -3.81
C GLU A 328 7.75 -8.31 -3.31
N ILE A 329 6.47 -8.33 -2.99
CA ILE A 329 5.70 -7.18 -2.53
C ILE A 329 5.53 -7.31 -1.01
N PHE A 330 5.90 -6.26 -0.28
CA PHE A 330 5.72 -6.16 1.16
C PHE A 330 4.70 -5.07 1.49
N LEU A 331 3.70 -5.41 2.29
CA LEU A 331 2.63 -4.50 2.72
C LEU A 331 2.63 -4.41 4.25
N GLY A 332 2.87 -3.22 4.76
CA GLY A 332 2.76 -2.91 6.19
C GLY A 332 1.33 -2.55 6.60
N GLY A 333 0.98 -2.89 7.84
CA GLY A 333 -0.32 -2.57 8.41
C GLY A 333 -0.28 -2.47 9.93
N THR A 334 -1.45 -2.41 10.55
CA THR A 334 -1.57 -2.29 12.02
C THR A 334 -1.37 -3.62 12.76
N GLN A 335 -1.28 -4.74 12.04
CA GLN A 335 -1.15 -6.09 12.59
C GLN A 335 0.11 -6.82 12.11
N GLY A 336 1.13 -6.07 11.70
CA GLY A 336 2.36 -6.60 11.14
C GLY A 336 2.52 -6.27 9.66
N MET A 337 3.29 -7.09 8.98
CA MET A 337 3.60 -6.97 7.57
C MET A 337 3.24 -8.26 6.84
N LEU A 338 2.88 -8.15 5.59
CA LEU A 338 2.61 -9.23 4.65
C LEU A 338 3.62 -9.20 3.53
N SER A 339 4.04 -10.37 3.02
CA SER A 339 4.67 -10.44 1.71
C SER A 339 4.04 -11.50 0.81
N PHE A 340 4.18 -11.29 -0.48
CA PHE A 340 3.79 -12.21 -1.54
C PHE A 340 4.53 -11.84 -2.84
N ASN A 341 4.61 -12.80 -3.76
CA ASN A 341 5.16 -12.53 -5.09
C ASN A 341 4.02 -12.25 -6.08
N GLU A 342 4.15 -11.19 -6.89
CA GLU A 342 3.10 -10.85 -7.87
C GLU A 342 2.88 -11.97 -8.91
N LEU A 343 3.90 -12.77 -9.22
CA LEU A 343 3.79 -13.89 -10.15
C LEU A 343 2.92 -15.03 -9.62
N GLU A 344 2.76 -15.13 -8.28
CA GLU A 344 1.92 -16.13 -7.62
C GLU A 344 0.45 -15.69 -7.53
N LEU A 345 0.14 -14.43 -7.85
CA LEU A 345 -1.22 -13.88 -7.83
C LEU A 345 -2.09 -14.31 -9.02
N ASN A 346 -1.57 -15.07 -9.94
CA ASN A 346 -2.32 -15.58 -11.10
C ASN A 346 -3.29 -16.69 -10.68
N PHE A 347 -4.43 -16.30 -10.11
CA PHE A 347 -5.55 -17.20 -9.88
C PHE A 347 -6.20 -17.55 -11.24
N THR A 348 -5.83 -18.68 -11.79
CA THR A 348 -6.68 -19.29 -12.83
C THR A 348 -7.90 -19.82 -12.11
N PRO A 349 -9.11 -19.28 -12.36
CA PRO A 349 -10.31 -19.79 -11.73
C PRO A 349 -10.47 -21.26 -12.11
N LYS A 350 -10.39 -22.16 -11.14
CA LYS A 350 -10.73 -23.56 -11.35
C LYS A 350 -12.23 -23.65 -11.57
N PRO A 351 -12.69 -24.51 -12.48
CA PRO A 351 -14.12 -24.70 -12.68
C PRO A 351 -14.75 -25.19 -11.37
N TYR A 352 -15.71 -24.47 -10.87
CA TYR A 352 -16.48 -24.82 -9.68
C TYR A 352 -17.62 -25.75 -10.06
N LYS A 353 -17.97 -26.67 -9.13
CA LYS A 353 -19.18 -27.47 -9.29
C LYS A 353 -20.37 -26.71 -8.70
N ILE A 354 -21.44 -26.67 -9.46
CA ILE A 354 -22.74 -26.26 -8.95
C ILE A 354 -23.41 -27.51 -8.37
N ILE A 355 -23.83 -27.43 -7.13
CA ILE A 355 -24.51 -28.51 -6.41
C ILE A 355 -25.93 -28.04 -6.13
N LEU A 356 -26.91 -28.67 -6.75
CA LEU A 356 -28.30 -28.39 -6.46
C LEU A 356 -28.64 -28.96 -5.08
N SER A 357 -29.05 -28.10 -4.16
CA SER A 357 -29.19 -28.46 -2.73
C SER A 357 -30.64 -28.67 -2.31
N ARG A 358 -31.60 -27.94 -2.91
CA ARG A 358 -33.00 -28.01 -2.52
C ARG A 358 -33.93 -27.73 -3.69
N LEU A 359 -35.02 -28.49 -3.80
CA LEU A 359 -36.13 -28.23 -4.68
C LEU A 359 -37.35 -27.83 -3.85
N ILE A 360 -37.99 -26.73 -4.19
CA ILE A 360 -39.22 -26.25 -3.60
C ILE A 360 -40.30 -26.20 -4.69
N VAL A 361 -41.44 -26.82 -4.48
CA VAL A 361 -42.59 -26.81 -5.41
C VAL A 361 -43.82 -26.29 -4.69
N ASN A 362 -44.47 -25.28 -5.26
CA ASN A 362 -45.64 -24.60 -4.67
C ASN A 362 -45.42 -24.18 -3.19
N GLY A 363 -44.19 -23.74 -2.86
CA GLY A 363 -43.81 -23.28 -1.53
C GLY A 363 -43.45 -24.39 -0.52
N ALA A 364 -43.50 -25.67 -0.89
CA ALA A 364 -43.11 -26.80 -0.04
C ALA A 364 -41.78 -27.43 -0.53
N GLU A 365 -40.91 -27.79 0.38
CA GLU A 365 -39.69 -28.53 0.08
C GLU A 365 -40.00 -29.96 -0.35
N VAL A 366 -39.44 -30.37 -1.48
CA VAL A 366 -39.58 -31.74 -1.99
C VAL A 366 -38.43 -32.60 -1.47
N LYS A 367 -38.76 -33.71 -0.80
CA LYS A 367 -37.77 -34.67 -0.28
C LYS A 367 -37.74 -35.92 -1.17
N VAL A 368 -36.62 -36.63 -1.07
CA VAL A 368 -36.44 -37.91 -1.79
C VAL A 368 -37.49 -38.90 -1.28
N SER A 369 -38.27 -39.51 -2.22
CA SER A 369 -39.29 -40.49 -1.94
C SER A 369 -40.43 -39.99 -1.06
N ASP A 370 -40.74 -38.72 -1.05
CA ASP A 370 -41.91 -38.15 -0.38
C ASP A 370 -43.24 -38.48 -1.15
N GLU A 371 -44.37 -38.02 -0.60
CA GLU A 371 -45.70 -38.28 -1.19
C GLU A 371 -45.87 -37.62 -2.58
N THR A 372 -45.02 -36.64 -2.96
CA THR A 372 -45.08 -36.00 -4.26
C THR A 372 -44.55 -36.89 -5.39
N GLY A 373 -43.66 -37.83 -5.07
CA GLY A 373 -43.00 -38.71 -5.99
C GLY A 373 -42.10 -38.01 -7.02
N ILE A 374 -41.79 -36.70 -6.82
CA ILE A 374 -41.02 -35.89 -7.77
C ILE A 374 -39.55 -36.29 -7.75
N LEU A 375 -38.97 -36.57 -6.56
CA LEU A 375 -37.59 -36.98 -6.40
C LEU A 375 -37.48 -38.45 -5.99
N THR A 376 -36.88 -39.28 -6.82
CA THR A 376 -36.55 -40.68 -6.49
C THR A 376 -35.16 -40.84 -5.92
N GLN A 377 -34.31 -39.85 -6.11
CA GLN A 377 -32.94 -39.77 -5.59
C GLN A 377 -32.59 -38.31 -5.23
N SER A 378 -31.43 -38.08 -4.62
CA SER A 378 -31.04 -36.72 -4.23
C SER A 378 -30.98 -35.79 -5.46
N LEU A 379 -31.35 -34.53 -5.27
CA LEU A 379 -31.45 -33.53 -6.35
C LEU A 379 -30.11 -33.39 -7.12
N CYS A 380 -28.96 -33.47 -6.45
CA CYS A 380 -27.65 -33.38 -7.10
C CYS A 380 -27.30 -34.58 -8.03
N HIS A 381 -28.09 -35.67 -8.00
CA HIS A 381 -27.94 -36.83 -8.86
C HIS A 381 -29.14 -36.98 -9.85
N THR A 382 -30.14 -36.13 -9.71
CA THR A 382 -31.36 -36.15 -10.56
C THR A 382 -31.07 -35.43 -11.88
N GLN A 383 -31.29 -36.10 -12.98
CA GLN A 383 -31.08 -35.55 -14.32
C GLN A 383 -32.36 -34.92 -14.91
N GLU A 384 -33.53 -35.36 -14.48
CA GLU A 384 -34.80 -34.89 -14.97
C GLU A 384 -35.81 -34.81 -13.83
N ILE A 385 -36.60 -33.74 -13.82
CA ILE A 385 -37.70 -33.53 -12.89
C ILE A 385 -38.98 -33.34 -13.69
N THR A 386 -40.00 -34.15 -13.40
CA THR A 386 -41.31 -34.03 -14.02
C THR A 386 -42.29 -33.39 -13.04
N LEU A 387 -42.89 -32.26 -13.45
CA LEU A 387 -43.89 -31.53 -12.65
C LEU A 387 -45.28 -31.71 -13.30
N ASN A 388 -46.30 -31.86 -12.47
CA ASN A 388 -47.68 -31.90 -12.90
C ASN A 388 -48.23 -30.51 -13.22
N ALA A 389 -49.31 -30.42 -13.97
CA ALA A 389 -49.92 -29.16 -14.41
C ALA A 389 -50.36 -28.21 -13.27
N ASN A 390 -50.57 -28.71 -12.07
CA ASN A 390 -50.91 -27.95 -10.87
C ASN A 390 -49.66 -27.52 -10.04
N GLN A 391 -48.47 -27.95 -10.45
CA GLN A 391 -47.18 -27.61 -9.83
C GLN A 391 -46.53 -26.47 -10.61
N THR A 392 -47.17 -25.31 -10.57
CA THR A 392 -46.84 -24.17 -11.45
C THR A 392 -45.73 -23.28 -10.98
N MET A 393 -45.35 -23.37 -9.69
CA MET A 393 -44.30 -22.58 -9.10
C MET A 393 -43.25 -23.51 -8.51
N PHE A 394 -42.01 -23.34 -8.94
CA PHE A 394 -40.89 -24.06 -8.36
C PHE A 394 -39.65 -23.16 -8.20
N SER A 395 -38.80 -23.47 -7.24
CA SER A 395 -37.49 -22.90 -7.09
C SER A 395 -36.45 -23.97 -6.76
N ILE A 396 -35.25 -23.77 -7.27
CA ILE A 396 -34.11 -24.65 -7.02
C ILE A 396 -33.04 -23.83 -6.31
N GLU A 397 -32.67 -24.25 -5.09
CA GLU A 397 -31.54 -23.72 -4.41
C GLU A 397 -30.30 -24.49 -4.82
N PHE A 398 -29.19 -23.78 -4.94
CA PHE A 398 -27.89 -24.38 -5.27
C PHE A 398 -26.79 -23.78 -4.44
N ALA A 399 -25.69 -24.51 -4.31
CA ALA A 399 -24.44 -24.06 -3.73
C ALA A 399 -23.31 -24.27 -4.73
N THR A 400 -22.30 -23.46 -4.64
CA THR A 400 -21.08 -23.66 -5.41
C THR A 400 -19.99 -24.28 -4.54
N SER A 401 -19.10 -25.06 -5.15
CA SER A 401 -17.92 -25.57 -4.43
C SER A 401 -16.80 -24.55 -4.28
N ASN A 402 -17.07 -23.28 -4.60
CA ASN A 402 -16.14 -22.17 -4.39
C ASN A 402 -16.30 -21.60 -2.98
N TYR A 403 -15.44 -22.02 -2.06
CA TYR A 403 -15.38 -21.48 -0.69
C TYR A 403 -14.42 -20.29 -0.57
N VAL A 404 -13.78 -19.90 -1.66
CA VAL A 404 -12.69 -18.95 -1.73
C VAL A 404 -13.20 -17.53 -1.95
N ALA A 405 -14.19 -17.36 -2.81
CA ALA A 405 -14.79 -16.08 -3.12
C ALA A 405 -16.29 -16.28 -3.35
N ALA A 406 -16.98 -16.73 -2.29
CA ALA A 406 -18.40 -17.08 -2.36
C ALA A 406 -19.28 -15.94 -2.93
N ASN A 407 -18.88 -14.68 -2.68
CA ASN A 407 -19.60 -13.49 -3.13
C ASN A 407 -19.35 -13.10 -4.60
N LYS A 408 -18.42 -13.79 -5.30
CA LYS A 408 -18.07 -13.51 -6.72
C LYS A 408 -18.48 -14.63 -7.69
N ASN A 409 -19.34 -15.52 -7.27
CA ASN A 409 -19.84 -16.56 -8.14
C ASN A 409 -20.86 -15.95 -9.12
N GLU A 410 -20.43 -15.66 -10.34
CA GLU A 410 -21.35 -15.39 -11.44
C GLU A 410 -21.77 -16.73 -12.05
N ILE A 411 -23.09 -16.94 -12.15
CA ILE A 411 -23.68 -18.10 -12.80
C ILE A 411 -24.33 -17.59 -14.07
N ILE A 412 -23.77 -18.00 -15.21
CA ILE A 412 -24.25 -17.66 -16.53
C ILE A 412 -25.15 -18.80 -17.03
#